data_0002e1725539ca50a9d03dd551d12542
#
_entry.id   0002e1725539ca50a9d03dd551d12542
#
_cell.length_a   1.000
_cell.length_b   1.000
_cell.length_c   1.000
_cell.angle_alpha   90.00
_cell.angle_beta   90.00
_cell.angle_gamma   90.00
#
_symmetry.space_group_name_H-M   'P 1'
#
loop_
_entity.id
_entity.type
_entity.pdbx_description
1 polymer ?
#
loop_
_entity_poly.entity_id
_entity_poly.type
_entity_poly.pdbx_seq_one_letter_code
_entity_poly.pdbx_strand_id
1 'polypeptide(L)'
;MQKRRNERTSPQEENEMAGAKPALFDQPRFSSLLRTSTLGRRLAWHESTPSTMTLADELLSAEGNAAHGTVILAEQQTAGVGRRGRSWISQPLGNLYFSLLWAPLLPPGGDGIALMPQLVRLNLAASVAVVRASHDAGIASARIKWPNDVWAGEPTPRKLSGTILNFDGKSAAVLGVGINVLQQMEANATATSLSTLRASLPAEAHVPPISREAVLATFCSELERLMSSTTEAVLNEYREHDLLRGRTIRVHHKTREQDDPSDFDALVLGIDDQGYLRVRPLNGPKQGDEISLSGEEVSITPKELTGGGDQGEPAAAAAPTDAAAPKKDEL
;
A
#
# COMPACT_ATOMS: atom_id res chain seq x y z
N MET A 1 -35.52 40.64 4.26
CA MET A 1 -34.29 40.37 5.06
C MET A 1 -34.54 39.14 5.92
N GLN A 2 -34.20 37.94 5.43
CA GLN A 2 -34.29 36.70 6.18
C GLN A 2 -32.88 36.34 6.67
N LYS A 3 -32.69 36.37 8.01
CA LYS A 3 -31.47 35.91 8.68
C LYS A 3 -31.37 34.39 8.54
N ARG A 4 -30.37 33.88 7.79
CA ARG A 4 -29.95 32.48 7.85
C ARG A 4 -29.34 32.23 9.23
N ARG A 5 -29.96 31.37 10.04
CA ARG A 5 -29.39 30.80 11.25
C ARG A 5 -28.23 29.87 10.86
N ASN A 6 -27.02 30.20 11.30
CA ASN A 6 -25.90 29.28 11.34
C ASN A 6 -26.21 28.30 12.49
N GLU A 7 -26.60 27.10 12.17
CA GLU A 7 -26.63 25.98 13.13
C GLU A 7 -25.18 25.55 13.37
N ARG A 8 -24.61 25.96 14.47
CA ARG A 8 -23.38 25.38 15.01
C ARG A 8 -23.76 24.05 15.65
N THR A 9 -23.20 22.95 15.20
CA THR A 9 -23.26 21.67 15.90
C THR A 9 -22.78 21.84 17.34
N SER A 10 -23.47 21.22 18.27
CA SER A 10 -23.13 21.31 19.68
C SER A 10 -21.87 20.50 19.99
N PRO A 11 -21.09 20.89 21.04
CA PRO A 11 -19.93 20.10 21.47
C PRO A 11 -20.27 18.65 21.88
N GLN A 12 -21.54 18.36 22.14
CA GLN A 12 -22.02 17.00 22.40
C GLN A 12 -22.17 16.17 21.15
N GLU A 13 -22.60 16.75 20.02
CA GLU A 13 -22.68 16.06 18.70
C GLU A 13 -21.29 15.79 18.16
N GLU A 14 -20.30 16.67 18.38
CA GLU A 14 -18.91 16.43 18.00
C GLU A 14 -18.27 15.30 18.83
N ASN A 15 -18.66 15.14 20.10
CA ASN A 15 -18.13 14.08 20.98
C ASN A 15 -18.80 12.71 20.70
N GLU A 16 -20.05 12.67 20.24
CA GLU A 16 -20.72 11.45 19.80
C GLU A 16 -20.16 10.93 18.47
N MET A 17 -19.70 11.80 17.57
CA MET A 17 -19.04 11.38 16.32
C MET A 17 -17.64 10.79 16.54
N ALA A 18 -16.94 11.16 17.63
CA ALA A 18 -15.60 10.63 17.94
C ALA A 18 -15.59 9.19 18.47
N GLY A 19 -16.76 8.64 18.85
CA GLY A 19 -16.88 7.28 19.40
C GLY A 19 -17.63 6.27 18.52
N ALA A 20 -18.16 6.68 17.37
CA ALA A 20 -18.87 5.77 16.47
C ALA A 20 -17.90 4.79 15.81
N LYS A 21 -18.19 3.46 15.93
CA LYS A 21 -17.45 2.45 15.16
C LYS A 21 -17.56 2.79 13.67
N PRO A 22 -16.44 2.69 12.91
CA PRO A 22 -16.50 2.87 11.46
C PRO A 22 -17.56 1.95 10.86
N ALA A 23 -18.38 2.50 9.95
CA ALA A 23 -19.39 1.72 9.25
C ALA A 23 -18.73 0.68 8.32
N LEU A 24 -19.46 -0.38 7.99
CA LEU A 24 -19.07 -1.30 6.93
C LEU A 24 -18.91 -0.56 5.60
N PHE A 25 -18.14 -1.15 4.69
CA PHE A 25 -17.91 -0.57 3.36
C PHE A 25 -19.22 -0.48 2.56
N ASP A 26 -19.54 0.71 2.09
CA ASP A 26 -20.74 1.00 1.32
C ASP A 26 -20.52 0.69 -0.18
N GLN A 27 -20.85 -0.55 -0.59
CA GLN A 27 -20.68 -1.02 -1.97
C GLN A 27 -21.48 -0.18 -2.99
N PRO A 28 -22.78 0.17 -2.74
CA PRO A 28 -23.53 1.07 -3.61
C PRO A 28 -22.85 2.43 -3.81
N ARG A 29 -22.34 3.04 -2.72
CA ARG A 29 -21.60 4.30 -2.79
C ARG A 29 -20.32 4.16 -3.61
N PHE A 30 -19.51 3.11 -3.37
CA PHE A 30 -18.32 2.83 -4.16
C PHE A 30 -18.66 2.74 -5.65
N SER A 31 -19.68 1.93 -6.01
CA SER A 31 -20.11 1.75 -7.39
C SER A 31 -20.53 3.07 -8.05
N SER A 32 -21.16 3.98 -7.30
CA SER A 32 -21.57 5.30 -7.78
C SER A 32 -20.40 6.26 -8.03
N LEU A 33 -19.29 6.10 -7.29
CA LEU A 33 -18.08 6.90 -7.40
C LEU A 33 -17.12 6.39 -8.50
N LEU A 34 -17.25 5.12 -8.87
CA LEU A 34 -16.34 4.46 -9.78
C LEU A 34 -16.45 4.97 -11.21
N ARG A 35 -15.33 5.39 -11.81
CA ARG A 35 -15.26 5.95 -13.16
C ARG A 35 -14.49 5.09 -14.17
N THR A 36 -14.16 3.88 -13.77
CA THR A 36 -13.42 2.92 -14.60
C THR A 36 -14.31 2.26 -15.66
N SER A 37 -13.70 1.68 -16.67
CA SER A 37 -14.37 0.79 -17.62
C SER A 37 -14.37 -0.66 -17.16
N THR A 38 -13.32 -1.08 -16.43
CA THR A 38 -13.07 -2.48 -16.04
C THR A 38 -12.77 -2.63 -14.56
N LEU A 39 -11.77 -1.91 -14.04
CA LEU A 39 -11.28 -2.13 -12.69
C LEU A 39 -12.32 -1.79 -11.63
N GLY A 40 -12.58 -2.72 -10.71
CA GLY A 40 -13.51 -2.55 -9.60
C GLY A 40 -15.00 -2.66 -9.98
N ARG A 41 -15.34 -2.88 -11.27
CA ARG A 41 -16.73 -3.08 -11.70
C ARG A 41 -17.35 -4.34 -11.10
N ARG A 42 -16.53 -5.34 -10.83
CA ARG A 42 -16.88 -6.50 -10.03
C ARG A 42 -16.18 -6.38 -8.68
N LEU A 43 -16.97 -6.34 -7.61
CA LEU A 43 -16.50 -6.28 -6.22
C LEU A 43 -17.01 -7.50 -5.46
N ALA A 44 -16.10 -8.27 -4.88
CA ALA A 44 -16.38 -9.33 -3.92
C ALA A 44 -16.01 -8.82 -2.52
N TRP A 45 -17.03 -8.51 -1.70
CA TRP A 45 -16.84 -8.01 -0.35
C TRP A 45 -16.97 -9.12 0.68
N HIS A 46 -16.11 -9.12 1.68
CA HIS A 46 -16.10 -10.06 2.80
C HIS A 46 -15.98 -9.31 4.13
N GLU A 47 -16.74 -9.71 5.13
CA GLU A 47 -16.60 -9.15 6.47
C GLU A 47 -15.26 -9.58 7.10
N SER A 48 -14.89 -10.85 6.94
CA SER A 48 -13.61 -11.40 7.40
C SER A 48 -13.13 -12.52 6.49
N THR A 49 -11.82 -12.59 6.27
CA THR A 49 -11.18 -13.66 5.50
C THR A 49 -9.76 -13.90 6.02
N PRO A 50 -9.16 -15.06 5.82
CA PRO A 50 -7.73 -15.22 6.06
C PRO A 50 -6.88 -14.22 5.28
N SER A 51 -7.09 -14.12 3.97
CA SER A 51 -6.39 -13.16 3.10
C SER A 51 -7.18 -12.92 1.81
N THR A 52 -7.29 -11.67 1.39
CA THR A 52 -7.88 -11.31 0.09
C THR A 52 -7.06 -11.85 -1.09
N MET A 53 -5.74 -12.02 -0.90
CA MET A 53 -4.85 -12.62 -1.90
C MET A 53 -5.22 -14.08 -2.18
N THR A 54 -5.49 -14.87 -1.14
CA THR A 54 -5.89 -16.28 -1.29
C THR A 54 -7.20 -16.40 -2.06
N LEU A 55 -8.19 -15.60 -1.71
CA LEU A 55 -9.47 -15.59 -2.43
C LEU A 55 -9.30 -15.14 -3.89
N ALA A 56 -8.38 -14.21 -4.15
CA ALA A 56 -8.06 -13.75 -5.50
C ALA A 56 -7.39 -14.86 -6.33
N ASP A 57 -6.44 -15.60 -5.74
CA ASP A 57 -5.79 -16.73 -6.40
C ASP A 57 -6.79 -17.86 -6.71
N GLU A 58 -7.74 -18.14 -5.81
CA GLU A 58 -8.82 -19.09 -6.02
C GLU A 58 -9.75 -18.67 -7.19
N LEU A 59 -10.15 -17.39 -7.20
CA LEU A 59 -10.98 -16.84 -8.27
C LEU A 59 -10.27 -16.85 -9.62
N LEU A 60 -9.00 -16.48 -9.64
CA LEU A 60 -8.15 -16.52 -10.84
C LEU A 60 -8.02 -17.95 -11.37
N SER A 61 -7.86 -18.93 -10.48
CA SER A 61 -7.76 -20.34 -10.84
C SER A 61 -9.08 -20.87 -11.43
N ALA A 62 -10.22 -20.40 -10.94
CA ALA A 62 -11.54 -20.82 -11.39
C ALA A 62 -11.97 -20.16 -12.71
N GLU A 63 -11.69 -18.88 -12.91
CA GLU A 63 -12.25 -18.08 -14.01
C GLU A 63 -11.19 -17.59 -15.01
N GLY A 64 -9.89 -17.68 -14.66
CA GLY A 64 -8.80 -17.22 -15.53
C GLY A 64 -8.94 -15.74 -15.87
N ASN A 65 -8.77 -15.40 -17.16
CA ASN A 65 -8.84 -14.02 -17.65
C ASN A 65 -10.20 -13.34 -17.44
N ALA A 66 -11.30 -14.09 -17.27
CA ALA A 66 -12.62 -13.52 -17.00
C ALA A 66 -12.70 -12.83 -15.63
N ALA A 67 -11.78 -13.16 -14.72
CA ALA A 67 -11.66 -12.51 -13.42
C ALA A 67 -10.98 -11.14 -13.46
N HIS A 68 -10.46 -10.69 -14.62
CA HIS A 68 -9.76 -9.40 -14.76
C HIS A 68 -10.59 -8.23 -14.21
N GLY A 69 -9.92 -7.33 -13.50
CA GLY A 69 -10.54 -6.13 -12.94
C GLY A 69 -11.38 -6.37 -11.68
N THR A 70 -11.57 -7.63 -11.25
CA THR A 70 -12.27 -7.92 -10.01
C THR A 70 -11.47 -7.43 -8.80
N VAL A 71 -12.15 -6.76 -7.89
CA VAL A 71 -11.62 -6.37 -6.57
C VAL A 71 -12.22 -7.29 -5.52
N ILE A 72 -11.37 -7.89 -4.70
CA ILE A 72 -11.75 -8.64 -3.50
C ILE A 72 -11.38 -7.80 -2.30
N LEU A 73 -12.35 -7.36 -1.52
CA LEU A 73 -12.21 -6.47 -0.37
C LEU A 73 -12.64 -7.18 0.90
N ALA A 74 -11.88 -7.00 1.98
CA ALA A 74 -12.25 -7.49 3.30
C ALA A 74 -12.22 -6.35 4.34
N GLU A 75 -13.17 -6.39 5.30
CA GLU A 75 -13.11 -5.52 6.48
C GLU A 75 -11.99 -5.94 7.42
N GLN A 76 -11.68 -7.24 7.48
CA GLN A 76 -10.61 -7.81 8.29
C GLN A 76 -9.92 -8.96 7.57
N GLN A 77 -8.61 -9.05 7.72
CA GLN A 77 -7.85 -10.25 7.38
C GLN A 77 -7.28 -10.89 8.64
N THR A 78 -7.51 -12.19 8.86
CA THR A 78 -6.98 -12.93 10.03
C THR A 78 -5.57 -13.45 9.82
N ALA A 79 -5.11 -13.55 8.56
CA ALA A 79 -3.77 -13.96 8.16
C ALA A 79 -3.25 -13.10 7.00
N GLY A 80 -3.33 -11.75 7.14
CA GLY A 80 -2.88 -10.82 6.13
C GLY A 80 -1.39 -10.99 5.81
N VAL A 81 -1.04 -10.93 4.53
CA VAL A 81 0.32 -11.22 4.02
C VAL A 81 0.97 -9.94 3.51
N GLY A 82 2.23 -9.74 3.88
CA GLY A 82 3.12 -8.74 3.33
C GLY A 82 4.27 -9.39 2.55
N ARG A 83 5.12 -8.57 1.93
CA ARG A 83 6.31 -9.08 1.22
C ARG A 83 7.25 -9.81 2.18
N ARG A 84 7.94 -10.84 1.64
CA ARG A 84 8.98 -11.61 2.36
C ARG A 84 8.44 -12.34 3.60
N GLY A 85 7.21 -12.85 3.56
CA GLY A 85 6.61 -13.60 4.65
C GLY A 85 6.26 -12.78 5.89
N ARG A 86 6.30 -11.44 5.81
CA ARG A 86 5.82 -10.57 6.89
C ARG A 86 4.30 -10.62 6.96
N SER A 87 3.76 -10.40 8.16
CA SER A 87 2.32 -10.24 8.35
C SER A 87 1.89 -8.82 8.02
N TRP A 88 0.69 -8.65 7.46
CA TRP A 88 0.00 -7.39 7.39
C TRP A 88 -1.08 -7.36 8.47
N ILE A 89 -0.93 -6.48 9.46
CA ILE A 89 -1.91 -6.36 10.54
C ILE A 89 -3.18 -5.71 9.99
N SER A 90 -4.28 -6.46 10.03
CA SER A 90 -5.58 -6.02 9.52
C SER A 90 -6.57 -5.90 10.67
N GLN A 91 -6.66 -4.72 11.28
CA GLN A 91 -7.67 -4.47 12.29
C GLN A 91 -9.05 -4.35 11.63
N PRO A 92 -10.12 -4.83 12.28
CA PRO A 92 -11.45 -4.76 11.71
C PRO A 92 -11.94 -3.32 11.60
N LEU A 93 -12.59 -3.03 10.49
CA LEU A 93 -13.24 -1.76 10.15
C LEU A 93 -12.29 -0.56 9.98
N GLY A 94 -12.57 0.24 9.00
CA GLY A 94 -11.94 1.54 8.82
C GLY A 94 -10.78 1.61 7.82
N ASN A 95 -10.11 0.52 7.49
CA ASN A 95 -9.05 0.48 6.50
C ASN A 95 -9.49 -0.18 5.19
N LEU A 96 -8.62 -0.20 4.20
CA LEU A 96 -8.81 -0.92 2.95
C LEU A 96 -7.80 -2.06 2.86
N TYR A 97 -8.30 -3.28 2.82
CA TYR A 97 -7.53 -4.50 2.58
C TYR A 97 -8.14 -5.19 1.37
N PHE A 98 -7.51 -5.09 0.23
CA PHE A 98 -8.08 -5.62 -0.99
C PHE A 98 -7.04 -6.23 -1.91
N SER A 99 -7.50 -7.10 -2.79
CA SER A 99 -6.73 -7.65 -3.90
C SER A 99 -7.44 -7.37 -5.22
N LEU A 100 -6.68 -6.99 -6.25
CA LEU A 100 -7.16 -6.73 -7.59
C LEU A 100 -6.55 -7.75 -8.55
N LEU A 101 -7.39 -8.36 -9.38
CA LEU A 101 -6.97 -9.32 -10.38
C LEU A 101 -6.63 -8.64 -11.70
N TRP A 102 -5.43 -8.90 -12.19
CA TRP A 102 -4.93 -8.36 -13.46
C TRP A 102 -4.61 -9.51 -14.44
N ALA A 103 -5.41 -9.64 -15.51
CA ALA A 103 -5.27 -10.68 -16.52
C ALA A 103 -5.91 -10.25 -17.86
N PRO A 104 -5.35 -10.59 -19.02
CA PRO A 104 -4.00 -11.14 -19.16
C PRO A 104 -2.93 -10.04 -19.03
N LEU A 105 -1.75 -10.42 -18.59
CA LEU A 105 -0.56 -9.54 -18.58
C LEU A 105 0.07 -9.44 -19.98
N LEU A 106 -0.10 -10.49 -20.78
CA LEU A 106 0.39 -10.55 -22.15
C LEU A 106 -0.71 -10.99 -23.11
N PRO A 107 -0.62 -10.57 -24.40
CA PRO A 107 -1.43 -11.17 -25.44
C PRO A 107 -1.13 -12.68 -25.56
N PRO A 108 -2.09 -13.47 -26.09
CA PRO A 108 -1.89 -14.90 -26.32
C PRO A 108 -0.61 -15.18 -27.13
N GLY A 109 0.24 -16.10 -26.66
CA GLY A 109 1.50 -16.46 -27.30
C GLY A 109 2.71 -15.60 -26.92
N GLY A 110 2.58 -14.64 -26.00
CA GLY A 110 3.69 -13.88 -25.43
C GLY A 110 4.61 -14.79 -24.59
N ASP A 111 5.93 -14.52 -24.63
CA ASP A 111 6.90 -15.23 -23.81
C ASP A 111 6.98 -14.68 -22.37
N GLY A 112 7.40 -15.50 -21.43
CA GLY A 112 7.49 -15.13 -20.02
C GLY A 112 8.48 -13.99 -19.73
N ILE A 113 9.41 -13.71 -20.64
CA ILE A 113 10.42 -12.65 -20.48
C ILE A 113 9.76 -11.27 -20.61
N ALA A 114 8.77 -11.14 -21.52
CA ALA A 114 8.02 -9.91 -21.70
C ALA A 114 7.06 -9.58 -20.52
N LEU A 115 6.84 -10.53 -19.59
CA LEU A 115 5.99 -10.33 -18.41
C LEU A 115 6.63 -9.47 -17.35
N MET A 116 7.93 -9.58 -17.11
CA MET A 116 8.60 -8.85 -16.02
C MET A 116 8.44 -7.33 -16.13
N PRO A 117 8.60 -6.67 -17.29
CA PRO A 117 8.33 -5.25 -17.44
C PRO A 117 6.88 -4.87 -17.11
N GLN A 118 5.90 -5.71 -17.44
CA GLN A 118 4.48 -5.46 -17.13
C GLN A 118 4.19 -5.58 -15.65
N LEU A 119 4.80 -6.56 -14.95
CA LEU A 119 4.67 -6.71 -13.50
C LEU A 119 5.29 -5.53 -12.76
N VAL A 120 6.48 -5.09 -13.17
CA VAL A 120 7.13 -3.91 -12.60
C VAL A 120 6.25 -2.67 -12.83
N ARG A 121 5.77 -2.47 -14.06
CA ARG A 121 4.89 -1.36 -14.39
C ARG A 121 3.61 -1.35 -13.54
N LEU A 122 2.96 -2.50 -13.35
CA LEU A 122 1.77 -2.64 -12.53
C LEU A 122 2.05 -2.27 -11.07
N ASN A 123 3.18 -2.71 -10.51
CA ASN A 123 3.57 -2.38 -9.14
C ASN A 123 3.86 -0.88 -8.96
N LEU A 124 4.56 -0.25 -9.92
CA LEU A 124 4.83 1.19 -9.89
C LEU A 124 3.54 1.99 -10.02
N ALA A 125 2.67 1.62 -10.97
CA ALA A 125 1.37 2.27 -11.19
C ALA A 125 0.47 2.15 -9.96
N ALA A 126 0.46 1.00 -9.27
CA ALA A 126 -0.30 0.82 -8.03
C ALA A 126 0.17 1.78 -6.93
N SER A 127 1.49 1.96 -6.77
CA SER A 127 2.04 2.91 -5.78
C SER A 127 1.66 4.36 -6.11
N VAL A 128 1.72 4.76 -7.40
CA VAL A 128 1.26 6.08 -7.85
C VAL A 128 -0.24 6.26 -7.61
N ALA A 129 -1.06 5.24 -7.91
CA ALA A 129 -2.51 5.28 -7.68
C ALA A 129 -2.86 5.48 -6.20
N VAL A 130 -2.12 4.84 -5.27
CA VAL A 130 -2.27 5.10 -3.83
C VAL A 130 -1.92 6.54 -3.46
N VAL A 131 -0.83 7.08 -4.00
CA VAL A 131 -0.44 8.49 -3.75
C VAL A 131 -1.54 9.44 -4.26
N ARG A 132 -2.04 9.24 -5.48
CA ARG A 132 -3.13 10.06 -6.05
C ARG A 132 -4.41 9.98 -5.20
N ALA A 133 -4.82 8.78 -4.78
CA ALA A 133 -5.96 8.60 -3.88
C ALA A 133 -5.76 9.28 -2.52
N SER A 134 -4.52 9.32 -2.02
CA SER A 134 -4.18 10.03 -0.78
C SER A 134 -4.22 11.54 -0.96
N HIS A 135 -3.74 12.06 -2.10
CA HIS A 135 -3.82 13.49 -2.43
C HIS A 135 -5.28 13.95 -2.57
N ASP A 136 -6.14 13.17 -3.24
CA ASP A 136 -7.57 13.45 -3.35
C ASP A 136 -8.27 13.42 -1.98
N ALA A 137 -7.79 12.60 -1.05
CA ALA A 137 -8.22 12.60 0.33
C ALA A 137 -7.65 13.79 1.16
N GLY A 138 -6.89 14.70 0.54
CA GLY A 138 -6.31 15.90 1.14
C GLY A 138 -4.98 15.69 1.84
N ILE A 139 -4.29 14.57 1.62
CA ILE A 139 -2.98 14.27 2.21
C ILE A 139 -1.88 14.47 1.17
N ALA A 140 -1.52 15.72 0.92
CA ALA A 140 -0.51 16.11 -0.08
C ALA A 140 0.92 15.65 0.24
N SER A 141 1.19 15.23 1.49
CA SER A 141 2.51 14.72 1.91
C SER A 141 2.76 13.26 1.52
N ALA A 142 1.78 12.55 0.92
CA ALA A 142 1.97 11.17 0.50
C ALA A 142 3.03 11.06 -0.60
N ARG A 143 4.01 10.15 -0.41
CA ARG A 143 5.14 9.88 -1.31
C ARG A 143 5.43 8.39 -1.34
N ILE A 144 6.13 7.95 -2.37
CA ILE A 144 6.47 6.54 -2.58
C ILE A 144 7.84 6.26 -1.97
N LYS A 145 7.87 5.32 -1.03
CA LYS A 145 9.11 4.67 -0.58
C LYS A 145 9.30 3.41 -1.40
N TRP A 146 10.27 3.46 -2.30
CA TRP A 146 10.61 2.31 -3.15
C TRP A 146 10.77 1.02 -2.32
N PRO A 147 10.34 -0.16 -2.83
CA PRO A 147 9.74 -0.35 -4.16
C PRO A 147 8.21 -0.26 -4.18
N ASN A 148 7.51 -0.30 -3.05
CA ASN A 148 6.08 -0.65 -3.01
C ASN A 148 5.30 -0.07 -1.82
N ASP A 149 5.92 0.79 -1.04
CA ASP A 149 5.27 1.42 0.12
C ASP A 149 4.92 2.88 -0.20
N VAL A 150 3.81 3.36 0.35
CA VAL A 150 3.50 4.79 0.39
C VAL A 150 3.63 5.27 1.83
N TRP A 151 4.39 6.34 2.02
CA TRP A 151 4.62 6.98 3.29
C TRP A 151 4.08 8.40 3.25
N ALA A 152 3.62 8.92 4.40
CA ALA A 152 3.07 10.26 4.49
C ALA A 152 3.29 10.87 5.88
N GLY A 153 3.16 12.21 5.97
CA GLY A 153 3.36 12.99 7.18
C GLY A 153 4.68 13.75 7.15
N GLU A 154 4.74 14.85 7.88
CA GLU A 154 5.91 15.72 8.01
C GLU A 154 6.11 16.11 9.49
N PRO A 155 7.36 16.30 9.95
CA PRO A 155 8.62 16.15 9.23
C PRO A 155 9.08 14.69 9.10
N THR A 156 8.45 13.75 9.83
CA THR A 156 8.82 12.34 9.87
C THR A 156 7.75 11.49 9.17
N PRO A 157 7.91 11.17 7.88
CA PRO A 157 6.96 10.33 7.17
C PRO A 157 6.86 8.93 7.79
N ARG A 158 5.64 8.37 7.80
CA ARG A 158 5.33 7.03 8.32
C ARG A 158 4.56 6.23 7.27
N LYS A 159 4.59 4.91 7.38
CA LYS A 159 3.95 4.02 6.42
C LYS A 159 2.43 4.18 6.44
N LEU A 160 1.88 4.57 5.29
CA LEU A 160 0.46 4.73 5.03
C LEU A 160 -0.12 3.50 4.33
N SER A 161 0.64 2.95 3.37
CA SER A 161 0.18 1.85 2.52
C SER A 161 1.35 0.95 2.10
N GLY A 162 1.02 -0.27 1.70
CA GLY A 162 1.93 -1.18 1.04
C GLY A 162 1.21 -2.01 -0.01
N THR A 163 1.93 -2.34 -1.09
CA THR A 163 1.44 -3.22 -2.14
C THR A 163 2.27 -4.50 -2.21
N ILE A 164 1.65 -5.58 -2.64
CA ILE A 164 2.30 -6.86 -2.92
C ILE A 164 1.76 -7.40 -4.24
N LEU A 165 2.63 -7.97 -5.05
CA LEU A 165 2.25 -8.54 -6.34
C LEU A 165 2.64 -10.01 -6.37
N ASN A 166 1.66 -10.89 -6.58
CA ASN A 166 1.84 -12.30 -6.87
C ASN A 166 1.59 -12.54 -8.35
N PHE A 167 2.47 -13.28 -8.97
CA PHE A 167 2.35 -13.71 -10.36
C PHE A 167 2.02 -15.20 -10.39
N ASP A 168 1.05 -15.61 -11.22
CA ASP A 168 0.59 -16.99 -11.33
C ASP A 168 1.54 -17.94 -12.10
N GLY A 169 2.67 -17.41 -12.57
CA GLY A 169 3.63 -18.14 -13.38
C GLY A 169 3.22 -18.31 -14.86
N LYS A 170 2.08 -17.74 -15.26
CA LYS A 170 1.53 -17.87 -16.63
C LYS A 170 1.27 -16.51 -17.28
N SER A 171 0.16 -15.87 -16.92
CA SER A 171 -0.27 -14.66 -17.64
C SER A 171 -1.08 -13.69 -16.78
N ALA A 172 -1.21 -13.94 -15.49
CA ALA A 172 -2.03 -13.12 -14.60
C ALA A 172 -1.30 -12.80 -13.30
N ALA A 173 -1.71 -11.72 -12.67
CA ALA A 173 -1.18 -11.29 -11.39
C ALA A 173 -2.31 -10.93 -10.42
N VAL A 174 -2.07 -11.15 -9.14
CA VAL A 174 -2.87 -10.65 -8.03
C VAL A 174 -2.12 -9.53 -7.35
N LEU A 175 -2.69 -8.33 -7.38
CA LEU A 175 -2.18 -7.14 -6.72
C LEU A 175 -2.89 -6.98 -5.38
N GLY A 176 -2.21 -7.29 -4.27
CA GLY A 176 -2.68 -7.01 -2.92
C GLY A 176 -2.31 -5.60 -2.50
N VAL A 177 -3.25 -4.89 -1.88
CA VAL A 177 -3.07 -3.51 -1.42
C VAL A 177 -3.67 -3.35 -0.03
N GLY A 178 -2.87 -2.80 0.88
CA GLY A 178 -3.31 -2.36 2.20
C GLY A 178 -3.17 -0.85 2.32
N ILE A 179 -4.26 -0.13 2.65
CA ILE A 179 -4.24 1.33 2.89
C ILE A 179 -4.85 1.61 4.26
N ASN A 180 -4.11 2.28 5.12
CA ASN A 180 -4.60 2.77 6.40
C ASN A 180 -5.45 4.03 6.17
N VAL A 181 -6.77 3.94 6.35
CA VAL A 181 -7.70 5.03 6.00
C VAL A 181 -8.25 5.72 7.23
N LEU A 182 -9.12 5.05 8.01
CA LEU A 182 -9.84 5.66 9.13
C LEU A 182 -9.29 5.28 10.51
N GLN A 183 -8.41 4.28 10.58
CA GLN A 183 -7.85 3.87 11.86
C GLN A 183 -6.99 4.97 12.47
N GLN A 184 -7.26 5.32 13.72
CA GLN A 184 -6.41 6.25 14.47
C GLN A 184 -5.11 5.54 14.88
N MET A 185 -3.99 6.18 14.59
CA MET A 185 -2.65 5.66 14.91
C MET A 185 -2.02 6.50 16.00
N GLU A 186 -1.29 5.83 16.91
CA GLU A 186 -0.54 6.52 17.95
C GLU A 186 0.60 7.37 17.36
N ALA A 187 0.96 8.44 18.09
CA ALA A 187 1.99 9.38 17.62
C ALA A 187 3.38 8.74 17.40
N ASN A 188 3.70 7.69 18.17
CA ASN A 188 4.95 6.93 18.12
C ASN A 188 4.88 5.68 17.21
N ALA A 189 3.74 5.41 16.56
CA ALA A 189 3.61 4.27 15.65
C ALA A 189 4.52 4.42 14.42
N THR A 190 5.02 3.31 13.91
CA THR A 190 5.79 3.27 12.65
C THR A 190 4.92 3.43 11.40
N ALA A 191 3.59 3.32 11.58
CA ALA A 191 2.58 3.53 10.55
C ALA A 191 1.73 4.76 10.84
N THR A 192 1.01 5.24 9.82
CA THR A 192 0.03 6.32 9.91
C THR A 192 -1.20 5.96 9.08
N SER A 193 -2.27 6.78 9.18
CA SER A 193 -3.48 6.66 8.36
C SER A 193 -3.87 8.02 7.79
N LEU A 194 -4.75 8.01 6.78
CA LEU A 194 -5.28 9.25 6.20
C LEU A 194 -6.02 10.08 7.28
N SER A 195 -6.81 9.46 8.15
CA SER A 195 -7.53 10.16 9.21
C SER A 195 -6.59 10.74 10.29
N THR A 196 -5.54 10.00 10.68
CA THR A 196 -4.54 10.51 11.62
C THR A 196 -3.82 11.74 11.08
N LEU A 197 -3.41 11.69 9.80
CA LEU A 197 -2.76 12.81 9.13
C LEU A 197 -3.71 13.99 8.97
N ARG A 198 -4.97 13.70 8.63
CA ARG A 198 -5.99 14.73 8.46
C ARG A 198 -6.25 15.49 9.77
N ALA A 199 -6.30 14.79 10.89
CA ALA A 199 -6.50 15.41 12.21
C ALA A 199 -5.36 16.36 12.62
N SER A 200 -4.17 16.23 12.01
CA SER A 200 -3.03 17.12 12.25
C SER A 200 -2.96 18.32 11.30
N LEU A 201 -3.86 18.40 10.30
CA LEU A 201 -3.94 19.57 9.41
C LEU A 201 -4.74 20.72 10.05
N PRO A 202 -4.46 21.99 9.69
CA PRO A 202 -5.27 23.12 10.14
C PRO A 202 -6.75 22.98 9.78
N ALA A 203 -7.64 23.38 10.70
CA ALA A 203 -9.10 23.25 10.56
C ALA A 203 -9.71 24.05 9.37
N GLU A 204 -8.94 24.95 8.78
CA GLU A 204 -9.37 25.81 7.67
C GLU A 204 -9.41 25.11 6.30
N ALA A 205 -8.84 23.91 6.19
CA ALA A 205 -8.89 23.15 4.95
C ALA A 205 -10.31 22.58 4.76
N HIS A 206 -11.09 23.18 3.88
CA HIS A 206 -12.40 22.69 3.41
C HIS A 206 -12.23 21.43 2.55
N VAL A 207 -11.78 20.35 3.16
CA VAL A 207 -11.59 19.06 2.49
C VAL A 207 -12.71 18.11 2.93
N PRO A 208 -13.39 17.42 2.01
CA PRO A 208 -14.48 16.50 2.34
C PRO A 208 -14.06 15.44 3.37
N PRO A 209 -14.98 14.87 4.14
CA PRO A 209 -14.68 13.74 5.02
C PRO A 209 -14.03 12.60 4.23
N ILE A 210 -13.04 11.95 4.84
CA ILE A 210 -12.37 10.81 4.22
C ILE A 210 -13.37 9.65 4.11
N SER A 211 -13.49 9.07 2.93
CA SER A 211 -14.32 7.92 2.63
C SER A 211 -13.47 6.81 2.03
N ARG A 212 -13.59 5.60 2.57
CA ARG A 212 -12.92 4.40 2.04
C ARG A 212 -13.35 4.12 0.60
N GLU A 213 -14.63 4.34 0.31
CA GLU A 213 -15.23 4.15 -1.01
C GLU A 213 -14.62 5.12 -2.03
N ALA A 214 -14.44 6.38 -1.66
CA ALA A 214 -13.79 7.38 -2.53
C ALA A 214 -12.30 7.03 -2.76
N VAL A 215 -11.58 6.65 -1.71
CA VAL A 215 -10.17 6.25 -1.82
C VAL A 215 -10.00 5.04 -2.76
N LEU A 216 -10.85 4.01 -2.61
CA LEU A 216 -10.79 2.83 -3.48
C LEU A 216 -11.22 3.16 -4.92
N ALA A 217 -12.24 4.00 -5.10
CA ALA A 217 -12.69 4.42 -6.43
C ALA A 217 -11.63 5.25 -7.17
N THR A 218 -10.97 6.18 -6.48
CA THR A 218 -9.84 6.94 -7.05
C THR A 218 -8.67 6.00 -7.37
N PHE A 219 -8.32 5.08 -6.46
CA PHE A 219 -7.26 4.10 -6.73
C PHE A 219 -7.54 3.29 -8.01
N CYS A 220 -8.75 2.73 -8.17
CA CYS A 220 -9.11 1.97 -9.37
C CYS A 220 -9.04 2.83 -10.64
N SER A 221 -9.53 4.07 -10.58
CA SER A 221 -9.55 5.00 -11.72
C SER A 221 -8.13 5.41 -12.13
N GLU A 222 -7.27 5.74 -11.16
CA GLU A 222 -5.88 6.10 -11.43
C GLU A 222 -5.06 4.91 -11.94
N LEU A 223 -5.25 3.73 -11.37
CA LEU A 223 -4.58 2.52 -11.85
C LEU A 223 -4.97 2.20 -13.30
N GLU A 224 -6.28 2.27 -13.64
CA GLU A 224 -6.75 2.03 -15.01
C GLU A 224 -6.17 3.08 -15.98
N ARG A 225 -6.13 4.35 -15.61
CA ARG A 225 -5.51 5.45 -16.38
C ARG A 225 -4.02 5.18 -16.61
N LEU A 226 -3.27 4.87 -15.55
CA LEU A 226 -1.82 4.63 -15.62
C LEU A 226 -1.50 3.41 -16.48
N MET A 227 -2.26 2.33 -16.33
CA MET A 227 -2.05 1.12 -17.13
C MET A 227 -2.49 1.28 -18.60
N SER A 228 -3.30 2.28 -18.91
CA SER A 228 -3.64 2.68 -20.29
C SER A 228 -2.65 3.68 -20.89
N SER A 229 -1.72 4.24 -20.11
CA SER A 229 -0.71 5.19 -20.56
C SER A 229 0.56 4.48 -21.06
N THR A 230 1.65 5.20 -21.30
CA THR A 230 2.97 4.61 -21.61
C THR A 230 3.73 4.25 -20.35
N THR A 231 4.70 3.33 -20.45
CA THR A 231 5.60 2.99 -19.33
C THR A 231 6.37 4.23 -18.87
N GLU A 232 6.81 5.07 -19.79
CA GLU A 232 7.50 6.32 -19.48
C GLU A 232 6.63 7.28 -18.65
N ALA A 233 5.34 7.42 -18.99
CA ALA A 233 4.41 8.22 -18.20
C ALA A 233 4.28 7.72 -16.76
N VAL A 234 4.18 6.40 -16.56
CA VAL A 234 4.15 5.79 -15.22
C VAL A 234 5.44 6.06 -14.45
N LEU A 235 6.60 5.88 -15.09
CA LEU A 235 7.91 6.15 -14.49
C LEU A 235 8.06 7.62 -14.10
N ASN A 236 7.60 8.54 -14.93
CA ASN A 236 7.69 9.97 -14.63
C ASN A 236 6.82 10.35 -13.44
N GLU A 237 5.56 9.89 -13.39
CA GLU A 237 4.71 10.12 -12.22
C GLU A 237 5.27 9.47 -10.95
N TYR A 238 5.88 8.29 -11.06
CA TYR A 238 6.55 7.67 -9.92
C TYR A 238 7.72 8.53 -9.41
N ARG A 239 8.58 9.03 -10.32
CA ARG A 239 9.74 9.88 -10.00
C ARG A 239 9.34 11.21 -9.35
N GLU A 240 8.20 11.78 -9.71
CA GLU A 240 7.63 12.97 -9.06
C GLU A 240 7.28 12.74 -7.60
N HIS A 241 6.91 11.50 -7.26
CA HIS A 241 6.48 11.12 -5.92
C HIS A 241 7.51 10.32 -5.13
N ASP A 242 8.74 10.17 -5.65
CA ASP A 242 9.80 9.40 -4.99
C ASP A 242 10.25 10.07 -3.68
N LEU A 243 10.02 9.39 -2.55
CA LEU A 243 10.44 9.84 -1.22
C LEU A 243 11.94 9.79 -1.03
N LEU A 244 12.61 8.87 -1.72
CA LEU A 244 14.01 8.52 -1.42
C LEU A 244 15.04 9.28 -2.23
N ARG A 245 14.65 9.87 -3.35
CA ARG A 245 15.58 10.59 -4.22
C ARG A 245 16.33 11.69 -3.47
N GLY A 246 17.66 11.68 -3.56
CA GLY A 246 18.55 12.60 -2.87
C GLY A 246 18.80 12.28 -1.40
N ARG A 247 18.23 11.19 -0.85
CA ARG A 247 18.42 10.78 0.54
C ARG A 247 19.44 9.67 0.68
N THR A 248 20.03 9.58 1.86
CA THR A 248 20.89 8.45 2.23
C THR A 248 20.06 7.30 2.80
N ILE A 249 20.37 6.11 2.34
CA ILE A 249 19.73 4.85 2.80
C ILE A 249 20.80 3.88 3.28
N ARG A 250 20.41 2.97 4.16
CA ARG A 250 21.12 1.73 4.44
C ARG A 250 20.55 0.64 3.54
N VAL A 251 21.39 -0.02 2.76
CA VAL A 251 21.04 -1.15 1.91
C VAL A 251 21.39 -2.43 2.64
N HIS A 252 20.42 -3.32 2.78
CA HIS A 252 20.57 -4.62 3.43
C HIS A 252 20.38 -5.72 2.40
N HIS A 253 21.33 -6.64 2.29
CA HIS A 253 21.21 -7.82 1.44
C HIS A 253 20.25 -8.87 2.02
N LYS A 254 19.68 -9.73 1.18
CA LYS A 254 18.65 -10.71 1.58
C LYS A 254 19.09 -11.79 2.58
N THR A 255 20.37 -12.10 2.59
CA THR A 255 20.94 -13.27 3.27
C THR A 255 21.12 -13.12 4.79
N ARG A 256 20.61 -12.20 5.37
CA ARG A 256 20.60 -11.63 6.70
C ARG A 256 20.90 -12.41 7.94
N GLU A 257 21.97 -12.03 8.48
CA GLU A 257 22.14 -11.75 9.89
C GLU A 257 22.06 -10.24 10.14
N GLN A 258 21.67 -9.81 11.33
CA GLN A 258 21.74 -8.41 11.73
C GLN A 258 23.21 -7.99 11.66
N ASP A 259 23.52 -6.86 10.97
CA ASP A 259 24.89 -6.40 10.69
C ASP A 259 25.69 -7.26 9.68
N ASP A 260 25.07 -7.67 8.58
CA ASP A 260 25.76 -8.30 7.46
C ASP A 260 26.89 -7.35 6.93
N PRO A 261 28.16 -7.81 6.89
CA PRO A 261 29.27 -7.00 6.41
C PRO A 261 29.13 -6.54 4.95
N SER A 262 28.22 -7.12 4.18
CA SER A 262 27.88 -6.68 2.83
C SER A 262 26.87 -5.52 2.80
N ASP A 263 26.27 -5.14 3.93
CA ASP A 263 25.38 -3.99 4.04
C ASP A 263 26.19 -2.68 3.84
N PHE A 264 25.62 -1.75 3.11
CA PHE A 264 26.28 -0.50 2.81
C PHE A 264 25.34 0.70 2.81
N ASP A 265 25.92 1.89 2.98
CA ASP A 265 25.21 3.16 2.86
C ASP A 265 25.27 3.66 1.42
N ALA A 266 24.18 4.26 0.94
CA ALA A 266 24.12 4.76 -0.42
C ALA A 266 23.27 6.03 -0.52
N LEU A 267 23.66 6.91 -1.43
CA LEU A 267 22.87 8.04 -1.89
C LEU A 267 21.90 7.53 -2.98
N VAL A 268 20.60 7.81 -2.81
CA VAL A 268 19.59 7.45 -3.81
C VAL A 268 19.57 8.48 -4.94
N LEU A 269 19.68 8.00 -6.18
CA LEU A 269 19.63 8.82 -7.40
C LEU A 269 18.22 8.86 -8.02
N GLY A 270 17.33 7.91 -7.63
CA GLY A 270 15.99 7.71 -8.14
C GLY A 270 15.80 6.31 -8.70
N ILE A 271 14.82 6.11 -9.58
CA ILE A 271 14.64 4.83 -10.29
C ILE A 271 15.10 4.93 -11.75
N ASP A 272 15.62 3.80 -12.30
CA ASP A 272 15.93 3.70 -13.73
C ASP A 272 14.68 3.42 -14.57
N ASP A 273 14.87 3.24 -15.89
CA ASP A 273 13.78 3.00 -16.83
C ASP A 273 13.16 1.59 -16.71
N GLN A 274 13.78 0.72 -15.91
CA GLN A 274 13.28 -0.61 -15.58
C GLN A 274 12.61 -0.65 -14.19
N GLY A 275 12.60 0.49 -13.45
CA GLY A 275 12.00 0.58 -12.11
C GLY A 275 12.92 0.10 -10.98
N TYR A 276 14.20 -0.19 -11.27
CA TYR A 276 15.19 -0.49 -10.23
C TYR A 276 15.66 0.77 -9.53
N LEU A 277 16.04 0.64 -8.25
CA LEU A 277 16.56 1.76 -7.48
C LEU A 277 18.02 2.03 -7.86
N ARG A 278 18.29 3.20 -8.45
CA ARG A 278 19.65 3.67 -8.72
C ARG A 278 20.23 4.32 -7.48
N VAL A 279 21.40 3.87 -7.09
CA VAL A 279 22.10 4.39 -5.91
C VAL A 279 23.59 4.57 -6.20
N ARG A 280 24.23 5.43 -5.41
CA ARG A 280 25.69 5.59 -5.34
C ARG A 280 26.15 5.19 -3.95
N PRO A 281 26.80 4.02 -3.79
CA PRO A 281 27.37 3.59 -2.53
C PRO A 281 28.33 4.63 -1.95
N LEU A 282 28.19 4.90 -0.66
CA LEU A 282 29.03 5.84 0.09
C LEU A 282 30.17 5.12 0.80
N ASN A 283 30.09 3.81 0.92
CA ASN A 283 31.13 2.92 1.48
C ASN A 283 31.08 1.54 0.80
N GLY A 284 32.04 0.69 1.11
CA GLY A 284 32.13 -0.66 0.58
C GLY A 284 32.83 -0.77 -0.78
N PRO A 285 32.85 -2.00 -1.36
CA PRO A 285 33.65 -2.31 -2.56
C PRO A 285 33.27 -1.54 -3.83
N LYS A 286 32.03 -1.05 -3.92
CA LYS A 286 31.49 -0.28 -5.06
C LYS A 286 31.33 1.20 -4.74
N GLN A 287 32.08 1.72 -3.78
CA GLN A 287 32.00 3.13 -3.37
C GLN A 287 32.21 4.06 -4.57
N GLY A 288 31.25 4.97 -4.79
CA GLY A 288 31.28 5.98 -5.85
C GLY A 288 30.70 5.53 -7.19
N ASP A 289 30.56 4.23 -7.44
CA ASP A 289 29.93 3.71 -8.65
C ASP A 289 28.41 3.93 -8.63
N GLU A 290 27.76 4.03 -9.81
CA GLU A 290 26.31 3.99 -9.89
C GLU A 290 25.87 2.54 -10.10
N ILE A 291 25.00 2.05 -9.23
CA ILE A 291 24.45 0.69 -9.33
C ILE A 291 22.93 0.72 -9.26
N SER A 292 22.28 -0.25 -9.92
CA SER A 292 20.83 -0.50 -9.83
C SER A 292 20.55 -1.66 -8.88
N LEU A 293 19.57 -1.50 -8.01
CA LEU A 293 19.17 -2.48 -7.01
C LEU A 293 17.77 -3.00 -7.29
N SER A 294 17.62 -4.31 -7.26
CA SER A 294 16.31 -4.98 -7.35
C SER A 294 15.64 -5.06 -5.97
N GLY A 295 14.35 -4.76 -5.89
CA GLY A 295 13.54 -4.93 -4.68
C GLY A 295 13.42 -6.39 -4.23
N GLU A 296 13.79 -7.34 -5.09
CA GLU A 296 13.85 -8.75 -4.75
C GLU A 296 15.18 -9.13 -4.06
N GLU A 297 16.25 -8.40 -4.29
CA GLU A 297 17.59 -8.70 -3.77
C GLU A 297 17.92 -7.97 -2.48
N VAL A 298 17.39 -6.76 -2.30
CA VAL A 298 17.73 -5.91 -1.15
C VAL A 298 16.50 -5.40 -0.40
N SER A 299 16.69 -4.98 0.85
CA SER A 299 15.79 -4.09 1.57
C SER A 299 16.53 -2.81 1.93
N ILE A 300 15.79 -1.75 2.20
CA ILE A 300 16.37 -0.43 2.46
C ILE A 300 15.77 0.19 3.72
N THR A 301 16.61 0.92 4.45
CA THR A 301 16.21 1.73 5.61
C THR A 301 16.67 3.17 5.37
N PRO A 302 15.77 4.16 5.30
CA PRO A 302 16.15 5.56 5.18
C PRO A 302 16.78 6.06 6.47
N LYS A 303 18.00 6.60 6.41
CA LYS A 303 18.74 7.06 7.59
C LYS A 303 18.17 8.34 8.23
N GLU A 304 17.64 9.23 7.41
CA GLU A 304 17.16 10.54 7.84
C GLU A 304 15.68 10.55 8.30
N LEU A 305 14.95 9.46 8.03
CA LEU A 305 13.52 9.36 8.36
C LEU A 305 13.27 8.69 9.73
N THR A 306 14.29 8.05 10.29
CA THR A 306 14.24 7.48 11.64
C THR A 306 14.84 8.51 12.60
N GLY A 307 14.00 9.27 13.30
CA GLY A 307 14.46 10.16 14.38
C GLY A 307 15.29 9.37 15.41
N GLY A 308 16.57 9.62 15.45
CA GLY A 308 17.62 9.19 16.34
C GLY A 308 17.35 7.93 17.18
N GLY A 309 17.62 6.78 16.64
CA GLY A 309 17.60 5.49 17.31
C GLY A 309 17.60 4.39 16.24
N ASP A 310 18.70 3.68 16.13
CA ASP A 310 18.85 2.48 15.33
C ASP A 310 17.92 1.38 15.88
N GLN A 311 16.65 1.44 15.50
CA GLN A 311 15.66 0.40 15.76
C GLN A 311 15.31 -0.17 14.39
N GLY A 312 15.98 -1.27 14.05
CA GLY A 312 15.53 -2.13 12.96
C GLY A 312 14.01 -2.34 13.06
N GLU A 313 13.32 -2.33 11.92
CA GLU A 313 11.86 -2.57 11.88
C GLU A 313 11.49 -3.70 12.87
N PRO A 314 10.60 -3.49 13.84
CA PRO A 314 10.32 -4.50 14.83
C PRO A 314 9.85 -5.78 14.13
N ALA A 315 10.53 -6.88 14.43
CA ALA A 315 10.04 -8.21 14.10
C ALA A 315 8.59 -8.28 14.60
N ALA A 316 7.70 -8.82 13.75
CA ALA A 316 6.29 -8.98 14.07
C ALA A 316 6.15 -9.49 15.51
N ALA A 317 5.41 -8.77 16.35
CA ALA A 317 5.08 -9.22 17.69
C ALA A 317 4.48 -10.63 17.58
N ALA A 318 5.11 -11.60 18.21
CA ALA A 318 4.63 -12.95 18.30
C ALA A 318 3.23 -12.92 18.90
N ALA A 319 2.28 -13.58 18.25
CA ALA A 319 0.97 -13.81 18.81
C ALA A 319 1.12 -14.51 20.18
N PRO A 320 0.31 -14.19 21.18
CA PRO A 320 0.34 -14.93 22.42
C PRO A 320 -0.04 -16.39 22.16
N THR A 321 0.89 -17.29 22.45
CA THR A 321 0.63 -18.72 22.54
C THR A 321 -0.19 -18.95 23.80
N ASP A 322 -1.52 -19.02 23.69
CA ASP A 322 -2.34 -19.63 24.72
C ASP A 322 -3.60 -20.24 24.11
N ALA A 323 -3.55 -21.53 23.86
CA ALA A 323 -4.69 -22.43 23.89
C ALA A 323 -4.14 -23.84 24.08
N ALA A 324 -4.05 -24.28 25.32
CA ALA A 324 -3.83 -25.66 25.68
C ALA A 324 -4.94 -26.54 25.09
N ALA A 325 -4.55 -27.52 24.28
CA ALA A 325 -5.46 -28.56 23.80
C ALA A 325 -5.97 -29.41 24.99
N PRO A 326 -7.24 -29.78 25.06
CA PRO A 326 -7.70 -30.71 26.06
C PRO A 326 -7.18 -32.14 25.77
N LYS A 327 -6.61 -32.79 26.79
CA LYS A 327 -6.26 -34.19 26.75
C LYS A 327 -7.50 -35.03 26.52
N LYS A 328 -7.46 -35.90 25.52
CA LYS A 328 -8.40 -37.03 25.41
C LYS A 328 -8.02 -38.05 26.46
N ASP A 329 -8.84 -38.17 27.48
CA ASP A 329 -8.85 -39.37 28.33
C ASP A 329 -9.56 -40.51 27.62
N GLU A 330 -8.94 -41.65 27.77
CA GLU A 330 -9.43 -42.98 27.32
C GLU A 330 -10.78 -43.34 27.93
N LEU A 331 -11.67 -43.82 27.08
CA LEU A 331 -12.44 -45.07 27.32
C LEU A 331 -13.17 -45.46 26.02
#